data_bd7e00d9958709580df93f284658f98f
#
_entry.id   bd7e00d9958709580df93f284658f98f
#
_cell.length_a   1.000
_cell.length_b   1.000
_cell.length_c   1.000
_cell.angle_alpha   90.00
_cell.angle_beta   90.00
_cell.angle_gamma   90.00
#
_symmetry.space_group_name_H-M   'P 1'
#
loop_
_entity.id
_entity.type
_entity.pdbx_description
1 polymer ?
#
loop_
_entity_poly.entity_id
_entity_poly.type
_entity_poly.pdbx_seq_one_letter_code
_entity_poly.pdbx_strand_id
1 'polypeptide(L)'
;MVKKLFIPVFALVLFSCNQRKEAEANTSLSYFDVKGYFGKEISRLQRSNPDVDKTVSINGIAEHKKAKITDWTKELAIFVNADINKTSWKGSFKTKEQDGVDIYTSDNKKIPIKKISITWKGQKAGKIEIIINNKNILYQSQDTLIYCPDSLYEIKKQQKIRLLKEKKYSVIGKLK
;
A
#
# COMPACT_ATOMS: atom_id res chain seq x y z
N MET A 1 -10.37 19.00 -79.93
CA MET A 1 -9.98 19.85 -78.77
C MET A 1 -10.47 19.15 -77.51
N VAL A 2 -9.56 18.50 -76.80
CA VAL A 2 -9.89 17.72 -75.58
C VAL A 2 -9.48 18.57 -74.36
N LYS A 3 -10.48 19.07 -73.65
CA LYS A 3 -10.24 19.80 -72.38
C LYS A 3 -9.86 18.82 -71.30
N LYS A 4 -8.61 18.90 -70.83
CA LYS A 4 -8.12 18.17 -69.63
C LYS A 4 -8.67 18.84 -68.37
N LEU A 5 -9.55 18.12 -67.66
CA LEU A 5 -10.10 18.51 -66.36
C LEU A 5 -9.12 18.11 -65.32
N PHE A 6 -8.41 19.08 -64.69
CA PHE A 6 -7.57 18.89 -63.55
C PHE A 6 -8.43 18.89 -62.27
N ILE A 7 -8.55 17.75 -61.61
CA ILE A 7 -9.17 17.62 -60.30
C ILE A 7 -8.04 17.75 -59.25
N PRO A 8 -8.00 18.81 -58.42
CA PRO A 8 -7.09 18.83 -57.30
C PRO A 8 -7.61 17.92 -56.20
N VAL A 9 -6.91 16.82 -55.93
CA VAL A 9 -7.12 15.98 -54.74
C VAL A 9 -6.64 16.75 -53.52
N PHE A 10 -7.59 17.30 -52.75
CA PHE A 10 -7.33 17.94 -51.47
C PHE A 10 -7.20 16.85 -50.41
N ALA A 11 -5.98 16.46 -50.12
CA ALA A 11 -5.66 15.51 -49.04
C ALA A 11 -5.89 16.19 -47.67
N LEU A 12 -7.05 15.93 -47.07
CA LEU A 12 -7.33 16.29 -45.67
C LEU A 12 -6.53 15.36 -44.77
N VAL A 13 -5.35 15.85 -44.30
CA VAL A 13 -4.57 15.22 -43.23
C VAL A 13 -5.27 15.55 -41.92
N LEU A 14 -6.10 14.64 -41.46
CA LEU A 14 -6.65 14.71 -40.10
C LEU A 14 -5.53 14.37 -39.10
N PHE A 15 -4.86 15.40 -38.62
CA PHE A 15 -4.08 15.29 -37.39
C PHE A 15 -5.05 15.08 -36.22
N SER A 16 -5.41 13.83 -35.96
CA SER A 16 -6.06 13.43 -34.71
C SER A 16 -5.00 13.51 -33.59
N CYS A 17 -4.78 14.70 -33.06
CA CYS A 17 -4.11 14.87 -31.79
C CYS A 17 -5.01 14.27 -30.71
N ASN A 18 -4.85 12.98 -30.44
CA ASN A 18 -5.45 12.32 -29.29
C ASN A 18 -4.65 12.73 -28.06
N GLN A 19 -4.77 13.99 -27.64
CA GLN A 19 -4.42 14.39 -26.29
C GLN A 19 -5.39 13.66 -25.35
N ARG A 20 -5.00 12.45 -24.93
CA ARG A 20 -5.47 11.91 -23.66
C ARG A 20 -5.06 12.94 -22.60
N LYS A 21 -5.92 13.91 -22.33
CA LYS A 21 -5.94 14.58 -21.04
C LYS A 21 -6.15 13.46 -20.05
N GLU A 22 -5.09 13.02 -19.38
CA GLU A 22 -5.24 12.40 -18.09
C GLU A 22 -6.07 13.39 -17.29
N ALA A 23 -7.35 13.09 -17.16
CA ALA A 23 -8.18 13.73 -16.19
C ALA A 23 -7.50 13.37 -14.86
N GLU A 24 -6.71 14.28 -14.32
CA GLU A 24 -6.42 14.32 -12.90
C GLU A 24 -7.78 14.36 -12.23
N ALA A 25 -8.31 13.16 -11.97
CA ALA A 25 -9.46 13.00 -11.15
C ALA A 25 -9.03 13.58 -9.80
N ASN A 26 -9.51 14.77 -9.50
CA ASN A 26 -9.47 15.39 -8.18
C ASN A 26 -10.35 14.52 -7.26
N THR A 27 -9.94 13.26 -7.08
CA THR A 27 -10.55 12.32 -6.14
C THR A 27 -10.04 12.73 -4.78
N SER A 28 -10.81 13.60 -4.11
CA SER A 28 -10.63 13.82 -2.68
C SER A 28 -10.60 12.44 -2.02
N LEU A 29 -9.47 12.10 -1.40
CA LEU A 29 -9.32 10.84 -0.68
C LEU A 29 -10.36 10.78 0.42
N SER A 30 -11.10 9.67 0.48
CA SER A 30 -12.16 9.49 1.49
C SER A 30 -11.61 9.09 2.86
N TYR A 31 -10.38 8.58 2.88
CA TYR A 31 -9.71 8.01 4.06
C TYR A 31 -8.24 8.43 4.07
N PHE A 32 -7.50 8.05 5.12
CA PHE A 32 -6.06 8.27 5.19
C PHE A 32 -5.33 7.75 3.95
N ASP A 33 -4.44 8.57 3.40
CA ASP A 33 -3.64 8.23 2.22
C ASP A 33 -2.48 7.30 2.58
N VAL A 34 -2.78 6.03 2.76
CA VAL A 34 -1.78 4.99 3.07
C VAL A 34 -0.70 4.92 1.99
N LYS A 35 -1.13 4.91 0.73
CA LYS A 35 -0.22 4.79 -0.41
C LYS A 35 0.72 5.99 -0.53
N GLY A 36 0.19 7.21 -0.44
CA GLY A 36 1.00 8.43 -0.49
C GLY A 36 1.90 8.58 0.73
N TYR A 37 1.42 8.22 1.93
CA TYR A 37 2.22 8.22 3.14
C TYR A 37 3.44 7.30 2.99
N PHE A 38 3.25 6.02 2.67
CA PHE A 38 4.35 5.08 2.53
C PHE A 38 5.23 5.38 1.31
N GLY A 39 4.71 5.98 0.25
CA GLY A 39 5.52 6.49 -0.86
C GLY A 39 6.53 7.56 -0.42
N LYS A 40 6.10 8.49 0.45
CA LYS A 40 6.98 9.50 1.06
C LYS A 40 8.01 8.86 2.00
N GLU A 41 7.59 7.91 2.85
CA GLU A 41 8.47 7.19 3.76
C GLU A 41 9.53 6.35 3.03
N ILE A 42 9.15 5.65 1.97
CA ILE A 42 10.08 4.92 1.09
C ILE A 42 11.13 5.88 0.53
N SER A 43 10.70 7.02 -0.02
CA SER A 43 11.62 8.03 -0.57
C SER A 43 12.55 8.60 0.51
N ARG A 44 12.05 8.79 1.72
CA ARG A 44 12.84 9.26 2.87
C ARG A 44 13.89 8.22 3.29
N LEU A 45 13.47 6.98 3.49
CA LEU A 45 14.35 5.88 3.90
C LEU A 45 15.38 5.53 2.84
N GLN A 46 15.02 5.61 1.55
CA GLN A 46 15.96 5.39 0.45
C GLN A 46 17.08 6.44 0.45
N ARG A 47 16.76 7.70 0.80
CA ARG A 47 17.76 8.80 0.89
C ARG A 47 18.60 8.71 2.16
N SER A 48 18.01 8.45 3.31
CA SER A 48 18.71 8.37 4.59
C SER A 48 19.53 7.09 4.75
N ASN A 49 19.14 6.02 4.03
CA ASN A 49 19.81 4.72 4.02
C ASN A 49 20.21 4.22 5.43
N PRO A 50 19.28 4.13 6.39
CA PRO A 50 19.59 3.79 7.76
C PRO A 50 20.10 2.35 7.88
N ASP A 51 20.85 2.08 8.94
CA ASP A 51 21.13 0.72 9.36
C ASP A 51 19.87 0.10 9.96
N VAL A 52 19.63 -1.19 9.68
CA VAL A 52 18.46 -1.91 10.16
C VAL A 52 18.91 -3.17 10.91
N ASP A 53 18.51 -3.26 12.19
CA ASP A 53 18.57 -4.53 12.90
C ASP A 53 17.33 -5.36 12.55
N LYS A 54 17.50 -6.31 11.62
CA LYS A 54 16.41 -7.14 11.09
C LYS A 54 16.34 -8.48 11.82
N THR A 55 15.15 -8.80 12.33
CA THR A 55 14.81 -10.10 12.89
C THR A 55 13.75 -10.75 12.02
N VAL A 56 13.98 -11.96 11.57
CA VAL A 56 13.02 -12.79 10.84
C VAL A 56 12.74 -14.04 11.65
N SER A 57 11.48 -14.38 11.85
CA SER A 57 11.08 -15.57 12.61
C SER A 57 10.07 -16.41 11.84
N ILE A 58 10.23 -17.72 11.89
CA ILE A 58 9.28 -18.71 11.36
C ILE A 58 8.96 -19.70 12.47
N ASN A 59 7.71 -19.78 12.88
CA ASN A 59 7.21 -20.66 13.96
C ASN A 59 8.02 -20.53 15.28
N GLY A 60 8.51 -19.32 15.59
CA GLY A 60 9.27 -19.03 16.81
C GLY A 60 10.79 -19.20 16.67
N ILE A 61 11.28 -19.77 15.60
CA ILE A 61 12.72 -19.82 15.32
C ILE A 61 13.10 -18.48 14.65
N ALA A 62 13.99 -17.74 15.27
CA ALA A 62 14.37 -16.39 14.85
C ALA A 62 15.82 -16.32 14.38
N GLU A 63 16.04 -15.55 13.32
CA GLU A 63 17.34 -15.14 12.82
C GLU A 63 17.49 -13.62 12.92
N HIS A 64 18.67 -13.14 13.31
CA HIS A 64 18.99 -11.73 13.46
C HIS A 64 20.10 -11.31 12.53
N LYS A 65 19.92 -10.19 11.85
CA LYS A 65 20.92 -9.65 10.93
C LYS A 65 20.91 -8.11 10.94
N LYS A 66 22.09 -7.51 11.03
CA LYS A 66 22.28 -6.10 10.65
C LYS A 66 22.33 -6.01 9.13
N ALA A 67 21.56 -5.13 8.53
CA ALA A 67 21.46 -4.99 7.09
C ALA A 67 21.25 -3.55 6.66
N LYS A 68 21.72 -3.20 5.47
CA LYS A 68 21.26 -2.05 4.70
C LYS A 68 20.16 -2.54 3.77
N ILE A 69 19.03 -1.85 3.76
CA ILE A 69 17.93 -2.17 2.86
C ILE A 69 18.17 -1.45 1.54
N THR A 70 18.49 -2.20 0.50
CA THR A 70 18.79 -1.64 -0.83
C THR A 70 17.54 -1.21 -1.60
N ASP A 71 16.39 -1.81 -1.29
CA ASP A 71 15.12 -1.55 -1.97
C ASP A 71 13.97 -1.42 -0.94
N TRP A 72 13.78 -0.20 -0.44
CA TRP A 72 12.70 0.13 0.47
C TRP A 72 11.31 -0.03 -0.16
N THR A 73 11.20 0.05 -1.50
CA THR A 73 9.93 -0.17 -2.20
C THR A 73 9.47 -1.62 -2.01
N LYS A 74 10.37 -2.59 -2.13
CA LYS A 74 10.06 -4.00 -1.87
C LYS A 74 9.83 -4.26 -0.39
N GLU A 75 10.65 -3.68 0.48
CA GLU A 75 10.57 -3.92 1.92
C GLU A 75 9.23 -3.44 2.51
N LEU A 76 8.74 -2.28 2.09
CA LEU A 76 7.48 -1.70 2.57
C LEU A 76 6.28 -1.93 1.63
N ALA A 77 6.41 -2.77 0.59
CA ALA A 77 5.36 -3.02 -0.39
C ALA A 77 4.03 -3.47 0.25
N ILE A 78 4.07 -4.29 1.30
CA ILE A 78 2.88 -4.78 1.99
C ILE A 78 2.09 -3.64 2.63
N PHE A 79 2.76 -2.60 3.13
CA PHE A 79 2.13 -1.40 3.68
C PHE A 79 1.51 -0.54 2.57
N VAL A 80 2.24 -0.31 1.46
CA VAL A 80 1.73 0.45 0.30
C VAL A 80 0.48 -0.23 -0.29
N ASN A 81 0.47 -1.56 -0.37
CA ASN A 81 -0.64 -2.34 -0.90
C ASN A 81 -1.88 -2.35 0.00
N ALA A 82 -1.74 -1.91 1.25
CA ALA A 82 -2.85 -1.75 2.19
C ALA A 82 -3.66 -0.46 1.96
N ASP A 83 -3.60 0.11 0.77
CA ASP A 83 -4.38 1.28 0.35
C ASP A 83 -5.88 1.00 0.42
N ILE A 84 -6.61 1.83 1.18
CA ILE A 84 -8.06 1.76 1.39
C ILE A 84 -8.85 2.75 0.52
N ASN A 85 -8.16 3.62 -0.24
CA ASN A 85 -8.79 4.59 -1.13
C ASN A 85 -9.06 4.06 -2.55
N LYS A 86 -9.12 2.74 -2.72
CA LYS A 86 -9.50 2.12 -4.01
C LYS A 86 -10.93 2.51 -4.36
N THR A 87 -11.18 2.90 -5.61
CA THR A 87 -12.50 3.32 -6.10
C THR A 87 -13.61 2.32 -5.76
N SER A 88 -13.31 1.01 -5.88
CA SER A 88 -14.26 -0.08 -5.55
C SER A 88 -14.57 -0.23 -4.06
N TRP A 89 -13.85 0.47 -3.18
CA TRP A 89 -14.02 0.41 -1.72
C TRP A 89 -14.54 1.72 -1.13
N LYS A 90 -14.90 2.69 -1.96
CA LYS A 90 -15.47 3.96 -1.51
C LYS A 90 -16.73 3.71 -0.67
N GLY A 91 -16.79 4.32 0.53
CA GLY A 91 -17.89 4.12 1.49
C GLY A 91 -17.88 2.80 2.26
N SER A 92 -16.85 1.94 2.08
CA SER A 92 -16.79 0.63 2.74
C SER A 92 -16.10 0.63 4.10
N PHE A 93 -15.55 1.76 4.54
CA PHE A 93 -14.91 1.90 5.84
C PHE A 93 -15.68 2.87 6.72
N LYS A 94 -15.89 2.47 7.98
CA LYS A 94 -16.35 3.34 9.06
C LYS A 94 -15.14 4.06 9.63
N THR A 95 -15.25 5.36 9.86
CA THR A 95 -14.21 6.20 10.45
C THR A 95 -14.59 6.54 11.88
N LYS A 96 -13.64 6.43 12.82
CA LYS A 96 -13.76 6.87 14.20
C LYS A 96 -12.47 7.57 14.59
N GLU A 97 -12.60 8.71 15.26
CA GLU A 97 -11.50 9.39 15.93
C GLU A 97 -11.69 9.25 17.45
N GLN A 98 -10.65 8.82 18.15
CA GLN A 98 -10.70 8.66 19.60
C GLN A 98 -9.30 8.82 20.19
N ASP A 99 -9.13 9.71 21.17
CA ASP A 99 -7.89 9.90 21.94
C ASP A 99 -6.64 10.11 21.06
N GLY A 100 -6.79 10.90 19.97
CA GLY A 100 -5.70 11.17 19.02
C GLY A 100 -5.36 9.99 18.11
N VAL A 101 -6.30 9.04 17.95
CA VAL A 101 -6.17 7.89 17.06
C VAL A 101 -7.30 7.90 16.03
N ASP A 102 -6.92 7.95 14.76
CA ASP A 102 -7.87 7.71 13.65
C ASP A 102 -7.99 6.22 13.40
N ILE A 103 -9.22 5.73 13.33
CA ILE A 103 -9.52 4.31 13.15
C ILE A 103 -10.45 4.14 11.96
N TYR A 104 -10.03 3.36 10.98
CA TYR A 104 -10.81 2.95 9.81
C TYR A 104 -11.09 1.46 9.90
N THR A 105 -12.37 1.05 9.87
CA THR A 105 -12.78 -0.37 9.99
C THR A 105 -13.71 -0.77 8.86
N SER A 106 -13.58 -2.00 8.37
CA SER A 106 -14.48 -2.58 7.37
C SER A 106 -14.97 -3.97 7.76
N ASP A 107 -16.29 -4.13 7.78
CA ASP A 107 -16.98 -5.42 7.98
C ASP A 107 -17.22 -6.16 6.64
N ASN A 108 -16.88 -5.54 5.50
CA ASN A 108 -17.09 -6.12 4.18
C ASN A 108 -16.18 -7.34 3.98
N LYS A 109 -16.78 -8.53 3.80
CA LYS A 109 -16.05 -9.81 3.65
C LYS A 109 -15.14 -9.85 2.42
N LYS A 110 -15.43 -9.04 1.39
CA LYS A 110 -14.63 -8.98 0.15
C LYS A 110 -13.39 -8.09 0.28
N ILE A 111 -13.33 -7.23 1.30
CA ILE A 111 -12.19 -6.34 1.55
C ILE A 111 -11.26 -7.02 2.55
N PRO A 112 -9.99 -7.29 2.17
CA PRO A 112 -9.06 -7.94 3.08
C PRO A 112 -8.62 -7.03 4.24
N ILE A 113 -8.53 -5.71 4.05
CA ILE A 113 -8.14 -4.77 5.10
C ILE A 113 -9.32 -4.59 6.05
N LYS A 114 -9.11 -4.97 7.31
CA LYS A 114 -10.15 -4.93 8.33
C LYS A 114 -10.07 -3.71 9.23
N LYS A 115 -8.86 -3.25 9.50
CA LYS A 115 -8.62 -2.11 10.37
C LYS A 115 -7.34 -1.39 9.95
N ILE A 116 -7.38 -0.06 9.97
CA ILE A 116 -6.20 0.79 10.01
C ILE A 116 -6.37 1.71 11.20
N SER A 117 -5.33 1.83 12.02
CA SER A 117 -5.28 2.78 13.14
C SER A 117 -4.05 3.66 12.99
N ILE A 118 -4.23 4.97 13.10
CA ILE A 118 -3.14 5.95 13.03
C ILE A 118 -3.12 6.70 14.36
N THR A 119 -2.09 6.47 15.15
CA THR A 119 -1.83 7.25 16.37
C THR A 119 -1.02 8.49 16.00
N TRP A 120 -1.56 9.66 16.29
CA TRP A 120 -0.93 10.92 15.97
C TRP A 120 0.00 11.41 17.09
N LYS A 121 1.12 12.02 16.70
CA LYS A 121 2.01 12.80 17.57
C LYS A 121 2.08 14.22 17.00
N GLY A 122 1.24 15.11 17.50
CA GLY A 122 0.97 16.39 16.87
C GLY A 122 0.38 16.19 15.46
N GLN A 123 1.04 16.74 14.43
CA GLN A 123 0.59 16.61 13.03
C GLN A 123 1.25 15.43 12.28
N LYS A 124 2.06 14.62 12.95
CA LYS A 124 2.76 13.49 12.32
C LYS A 124 2.20 12.16 12.80
N ALA A 125 2.10 11.19 11.90
CA ALA A 125 1.78 9.83 12.30
C ALA A 125 2.92 9.27 13.16
N GLY A 126 2.62 8.93 14.40
CA GLY A 126 3.58 8.33 15.35
C GLY A 126 3.57 6.80 15.30
N LYS A 127 2.41 6.19 15.00
CA LYS A 127 2.26 4.75 14.78
C LYS A 127 1.15 4.51 13.76
N ILE A 128 1.38 3.61 12.84
CA ILE A 128 0.35 3.07 11.94
C ILE A 128 0.25 1.57 12.19
N GLU A 129 -0.96 1.09 12.42
CA GLU A 129 -1.26 -0.33 12.58
C GLU A 129 -2.32 -0.75 11.56
N ILE A 130 -2.06 -1.85 10.83
CA ILE A 130 -2.95 -2.36 9.79
C ILE A 130 -3.23 -3.83 10.04
N ILE A 131 -4.51 -4.21 10.01
CA ILE A 131 -4.96 -5.61 10.14
C ILE A 131 -5.56 -6.05 8.81
N ILE A 132 -5.01 -7.13 8.26
CA ILE A 132 -5.40 -7.70 6.98
C ILE A 132 -5.83 -9.16 7.21
N ASN A 133 -7.03 -9.51 6.75
CA ASN A 133 -7.53 -10.88 6.79
C ASN A 133 -7.85 -11.35 5.38
N ASN A 134 -7.15 -12.37 4.93
CA ASN A 134 -7.45 -13.04 3.66
C ASN A 134 -8.06 -14.41 3.95
N LYS A 135 -9.14 -14.74 3.25
CA LYS A 135 -9.79 -16.05 3.38
C LYS A 135 -10.35 -16.50 2.04
N ASN A 136 -9.98 -17.71 1.65
CA ASN A 136 -10.62 -18.46 0.56
C ASN A 136 -10.80 -19.94 0.97
N ILE A 137 -11.21 -20.80 0.04
CA ILE A 137 -11.52 -22.22 0.30
C ILE A 137 -10.29 -23.00 0.81
N LEU A 138 -9.08 -22.64 0.34
CA LEU A 138 -7.85 -23.37 0.60
C LEU A 138 -6.92 -22.66 1.59
N TYR A 139 -7.10 -21.35 1.77
CA TYR A 139 -6.13 -20.49 2.43
C TYR A 139 -6.81 -19.47 3.33
N GLN A 140 -6.24 -19.28 4.51
CA GLN A 140 -6.61 -18.21 5.43
C GLN A 140 -5.32 -17.58 5.98
N SER A 141 -5.24 -16.23 5.99
CA SER A 141 -4.21 -15.51 6.71
C SER A 141 -4.76 -14.34 7.50
N GLN A 142 -4.09 -14.07 8.60
CA GLN A 142 -4.24 -12.84 9.37
C GLN A 142 -2.88 -12.18 9.46
N ASP A 143 -2.78 -10.96 8.92
CA ASP A 143 -1.55 -10.20 8.90
C ASP A 143 -1.74 -8.95 9.79
N THR A 144 -0.77 -8.66 10.64
CA THR A 144 -0.69 -7.43 11.44
C THR A 144 0.57 -6.70 11.05
N LEU A 145 0.40 -5.48 10.56
CA LEU A 145 1.50 -4.61 10.16
C LEU A 145 1.57 -3.44 11.16
N ILE A 146 2.75 -3.13 11.64
CA ILE A 146 3.02 -1.99 12.51
C ILE A 146 4.16 -1.18 11.90
N TYR A 147 3.98 0.12 11.82
CA TYR A 147 5.00 1.06 11.39
C TYR A 147 5.09 2.20 12.40
N CYS A 148 6.28 2.40 12.96
CA CYS A 148 6.61 3.55 13.80
C CYS A 148 7.75 4.30 13.11
N PRO A 149 7.52 5.51 12.55
CA PRO A 149 8.56 6.31 11.88
C PRO A 149 9.81 6.44 12.76
N ASP A 150 10.98 6.37 12.13
CA ASP A 150 12.31 6.49 12.77
C ASP A 150 12.60 5.46 13.87
N SER A 151 11.78 4.44 14.03
CA SER A 151 11.92 3.43 15.08
C SER A 151 11.92 2.01 14.51
N LEU A 152 10.76 1.54 14.04
CA LEU A 152 10.64 0.17 13.56
C LEU A 152 9.47 -0.01 12.58
N TYR A 153 9.58 -1.07 11.79
CA TYR A 153 8.44 -1.71 11.16
C TYR A 153 8.34 -3.18 11.60
N GLU A 154 7.13 -3.67 11.70
CA GLU A 154 6.85 -5.06 12.06
C GLU A 154 5.78 -5.63 11.15
N ILE A 155 5.99 -6.85 10.68
CA ILE A 155 5.06 -7.62 9.86
C ILE A 155 4.87 -8.97 10.55
N LYS A 156 3.69 -9.23 11.09
CA LYS A 156 3.30 -10.54 11.61
C LYS A 156 2.29 -11.16 10.67
N LYS A 157 2.50 -12.41 10.30
CA LYS A 157 1.60 -13.17 9.45
C LYS A 157 1.33 -14.53 10.03
N GLN A 158 0.07 -14.83 10.28
CA GLN A 158 -0.41 -16.15 10.66
C GLN A 158 -1.16 -16.74 9.48
N GLN A 159 -0.71 -17.88 9.00
CA GLN A 159 -1.21 -18.50 7.78
C GLN A 159 -1.61 -19.92 8.01
N LYS A 160 -2.83 -20.28 7.59
CA LYS A 160 -3.36 -21.65 7.58
C LYS A 160 -3.74 -22.05 6.17
N ILE A 161 -3.11 -23.09 5.65
CA ILE A 161 -3.46 -23.73 4.39
C ILE A 161 -4.21 -25.03 4.74
N ARG A 162 -5.28 -25.32 4.00
CA ARG A 162 -6.06 -26.56 4.20
C ARG A 162 -5.14 -27.78 4.14
N LEU A 163 -5.28 -28.69 5.10
CA LEU A 163 -4.47 -29.92 5.24
C LEU A 163 -3.00 -29.69 5.65
N LEU A 164 -2.55 -28.45 5.85
CA LEU A 164 -1.20 -28.17 6.34
C LEU A 164 -1.24 -27.60 7.77
N LYS A 165 -0.13 -27.75 8.50
CA LYS A 165 0.05 -27.09 9.80
C LYS A 165 0.07 -25.57 9.61
N GLU A 166 -0.48 -24.88 10.59
CA GLU A 166 -0.40 -23.41 10.63
C GLU A 166 1.07 -22.95 10.69
N LYS A 167 1.34 -21.86 9.96
CA LYS A 167 2.65 -21.20 9.98
C LYS A 167 2.54 -19.77 10.47
N LYS A 168 3.48 -19.37 11.32
CA LYS A 168 3.61 -18.03 11.84
C LYS A 168 4.91 -17.43 11.36
N TYR A 169 4.81 -16.26 10.74
CA TYR A 169 5.96 -15.50 10.25
C TYR A 169 6.00 -14.15 10.97
N SER A 170 7.18 -13.69 11.30
CA SER A 170 7.39 -12.34 11.82
C SER A 170 8.64 -11.74 11.20
N VAL A 171 8.55 -10.49 10.79
CA VAL A 171 9.68 -9.67 10.35
C VAL A 171 9.64 -8.39 11.17
N ILE A 172 10.73 -8.06 11.84
CA ILE A 172 10.91 -6.81 12.59
C ILE A 172 12.17 -6.14 12.06
N GLY A 173 12.06 -4.91 11.60
CA GLY A 173 13.21 -4.07 11.23
C GLY A 173 13.27 -2.87 12.15
N LYS A 174 14.30 -2.79 13.00
CA LYS A 174 14.56 -1.62 13.87
C LYS A 174 15.51 -0.68 13.14
N LEU A 175 15.07 0.57 12.93
CA LEU A 175 15.85 1.62 12.30
C LEU A 175 16.88 2.20 13.31
N LYS A 176 18.09 2.54 12.81
CA LYS A 176 19.18 3.15 13.58
C LYS A 176 19.76 4.35 12.86
#